data_009a48e29d41a16b9108b3c0fac982a9
#
_entry.id   009a48e29d41a16b9108b3c0fac982a9
#
_cell.length_a   1.000
_cell.length_b   1.000
_cell.length_c   1.000
_cell.angle_alpha   90.00
_cell.angle_beta   90.00
_cell.angle_gamma   90.00
#
_symmetry.space_group_name_H-M   'P 1'
#
loop_
_entity.id
_entity.type
_entity.pdbx_description
1 polymer ?
#
loop_
_entity_poly.entity_id
_entity_poly.type
_entity_poly.pdbx_seq_one_letter_code
_entity_poly.pdbx_strand_id
1 'polypeptide(L)'
;AINAKHHVIWGGDTAVSQKQLAHFFLEARDAGTELVVIDIAYRTMASKSDWFIPVHPATDGALALGAIREIFEQGWEATDFLRDHTEAPLLIKEDGMFLRMSDLGVEPTETTTNAQGQEIPVDPYVVWDEASSSAVPLAQATKPALGGMAPIEGIAVRTEMEMIREAVEPWTLEHTSEVTGVSVEDIQHLAHLYTQEGDVQTDMKFGLNHYNNGMYSSKCVNSLLLVS
;
A
#
# COMPACT_ATOMS: atom_id res chain seq x y z
N ALA A 1 6.33 10.81 14.82
CA ALA A 1 7.72 10.96 14.42
C ALA A 1 8.67 10.44 15.50
N ILE A 2 8.67 10.98 16.71
CA ILE A 2 9.67 10.65 17.76
C ILE A 2 9.70 9.16 18.19
N ASN A 3 8.65 8.40 17.91
CA ASN A 3 8.59 6.97 18.23
C ASN A 3 8.90 6.10 17.00
N ALA A 4 9.04 6.68 15.83
CA ALA A 4 9.40 5.96 14.63
C ALA A 4 10.93 5.95 14.47
N LYS A 5 11.46 4.89 13.87
CA LYS A 5 12.88 4.81 13.54
C LYS A 5 13.21 5.65 12.31
N HIS A 6 12.27 5.68 11.36
CA HIS A 6 12.38 6.47 10.14
C HIS A 6 11.15 7.36 9.97
N HIS A 7 11.36 8.59 9.51
CA HIS A 7 10.29 9.52 9.18
C HIS A 7 10.46 9.98 7.72
N VAL A 8 9.58 9.54 6.86
CA VAL A 8 9.58 9.85 5.43
C VAL A 8 8.61 11.01 5.16
N ILE A 9 9.11 12.11 4.65
CA ILE A 9 8.31 13.23 4.14
C ILE A 9 8.25 13.11 2.63
N TRP A 10 7.06 12.93 2.08
CA TRP A 10 6.86 12.73 0.66
C TRP A 10 6.10 13.89 0.02
N GLY A 11 6.75 14.58 -0.92
CA GLY A 11 6.16 15.61 -1.75
C GLY A 11 5.85 16.93 -1.06
N GLY A 12 6.75 17.42 -0.21
CA GLY A 12 6.56 18.73 0.40
C GLY A 12 7.63 19.24 1.33
N ASP A 13 7.72 20.55 1.42
CA ASP A 13 8.62 21.28 2.33
C ASP A 13 7.87 21.72 3.59
N THR A 14 7.86 20.86 4.61
CA THR A 14 7.19 21.11 5.89
C THR A 14 7.74 22.36 6.60
N ALA A 15 9.02 22.68 6.42
CA ALA A 15 9.62 23.88 7.02
C ALA A 15 9.01 25.19 6.47
N VAL A 16 8.38 25.13 5.30
CA VAL A 16 7.71 26.30 4.69
C VAL A 16 6.19 26.22 4.87
N SER A 17 5.59 25.07 4.54
CA SER A 17 4.13 24.92 4.48
C SER A 17 3.48 24.59 5.83
N GLN A 18 4.21 23.97 6.76
CA GLN A 18 3.72 23.52 8.06
C GLN A 18 4.79 23.72 9.14
N LYS A 19 5.22 24.94 9.35
CA LYS A 19 6.35 25.31 10.22
C LYS A 19 6.26 24.75 11.63
N GLN A 20 5.06 24.66 12.19
CA GLN A 20 4.82 24.11 13.52
C GLN A 20 5.07 22.59 13.59
N LEU A 21 4.92 21.85 12.49
CA LEU A 21 5.25 20.43 12.43
C LEU A 21 6.74 20.20 12.20
N ALA A 22 7.38 21.07 11.43
CA ALA A 22 8.82 20.98 11.14
C ALA A 22 9.66 20.92 12.41
N HIS A 23 9.28 21.71 13.44
CA HIS A 23 9.93 21.70 14.74
C HIS A 23 9.95 20.29 15.36
N PHE A 24 8.79 19.61 15.42
CA PHE A 24 8.70 18.25 15.99
C PHE A 24 9.45 17.21 15.16
N PHE A 25 9.53 17.39 13.85
CA PHE A 25 10.27 16.47 12.98
C PHE A 25 11.79 16.61 13.21
N LEU A 26 12.26 17.83 13.40
CA LEU A 26 13.67 18.07 13.72
C LEU A 26 14.02 17.61 15.15
N GLU A 27 13.12 17.76 16.12
CA GLU A 27 13.30 17.18 17.46
C GLU A 27 13.36 15.65 17.41
N ALA A 28 12.50 15.00 16.60
CA ALA A 28 12.56 13.56 16.42
C ALA A 28 13.88 13.11 15.80
N ARG A 29 14.37 13.84 14.78
CA ARG A 29 15.68 13.62 14.18
C ARG A 29 16.81 13.77 15.19
N ASP A 30 16.81 14.84 15.97
CA ASP A 30 17.80 15.07 17.02
C ASP A 30 17.76 13.99 18.12
N ALA A 31 16.61 13.33 18.29
CA ALA A 31 16.43 12.17 19.18
C ALA A 31 16.82 10.82 18.55
N GLY A 32 17.24 10.80 17.27
CA GLY A 32 17.74 9.62 16.58
C GLY A 32 16.80 9.00 15.54
N THR A 33 15.65 9.62 15.24
CA THR A 33 14.81 9.23 14.09
C THR A 33 15.51 9.67 12.80
N GLU A 34 15.72 8.78 11.86
CA GLU A 34 16.22 9.12 10.53
C GLU A 34 15.16 9.89 9.75
N LEU A 35 15.52 11.06 9.23
CA LEU A 35 14.64 11.90 8.44
C LEU A 35 14.93 11.72 6.94
N VAL A 36 13.96 11.18 6.22
CA VAL A 36 14.02 10.98 4.77
C VAL A 36 13.10 11.98 4.08
N VAL A 37 13.55 12.61 3.01
CA VAL A 37 12.72 13.52 2.20
C VAL A 37 12.74 13.08 0.75
N ILE A 38 11.55 12.83 0.20
CA ILE A 38 11.32 12.52 -1.23
C ILE A 38 10.63 13.74 -1.84
N ASP A 39 11.29 14.46 -2.70
CA ASP A 39 10.75 15.69 -3.33
C ASP A 39 11.41 15.93 -4.69
N ILE A 40 10.74 16.71 -5.53
CA ILE A 40 11.26 17.16 -6.83
C ILE A 40 12.39 18.19 -6.72
N ALA A 41 12.59 18.80 -5.55
CA ALA A 41 13.56 19.87 -5.35
C ALA A 41 14.21 19.80 -3.96
N TYR A 42 15.52 20.07 -3.91
CA TYR A 42 16.26 20.18 -2.67
C TYR A 42 15.93 21.49 -1.95
N ARG A 43 14.97 21.42 -1.02
CA ARG A 43 14.44 22.58 -0.28
C ARG A 43 14.86 22.54 1.19
N THR A 44 14.22 23.37 2.03
CA THR A 44 14.59 23.54 3.44
C THR A 44 14.56 22.26 4.24
N MET A 45 13.49 21.45 4.13
CA MET A 45 13.43 20.16 4.84
C MET A 45 14.44 19.16 4.27
N ALA A 46 14.64 19.11 2.96
CA ALA A 46 15.65 18.28 2.33
C ALA A 46 17.06 18.63 2.82
N SER A 47 17.36 19.91 3.06
CA SER A 47 18.66 20.34 3.62
C SER A 47 18.86 19.91 5.09
N LYS A 48 17.85 19.41 5.74
CA LYS A 48 17.85 18.91 7.12
C LYS A 48 17.64 17.43 7.22
N SER A 49 17.34 16.74 6.10
CA SER A 49 17.19 15.30 6.08
C SER A 49 18.54 14.58 6.16
N ASP A 50 18.50 13.36 6.64
CA ASP A 50 19.63 12.43 6.63
C ASP A 50 19.77 11.78 5.26
N TRP A 51 18.63 11.58 4.57
CA TRP A 51 18.57 11.06 3.21
C TRP A 51 17.58 11.87 2.36
N PHE A 52 18.02 12.33 1.18
CA PHE A 52 17.18 13.02 0.20
C PHE A 52 17.10 12.22 -1.10
N ILE A 53 15.88 11.91 -1.53
CA ILE A 53 15.60 11.20 -2.78
C ILE A 53 14.98 12.20 -3.76
N PRO A 54 15.73 12.67 -4.77
CA PRO A 54 15.17 13.49 -5.83
C PRO A 54 14.31 12.64 -6.77
N VAL A 55 13.05 13.00 -6.98
CA VAL A 55 12.14 12.30 -7.88
C VAL A 55 11.69 13.22 -9.01
N HIS A 56 11.53 12.69 -10.22
CA HIS A 56 10.98 13.48 -11.33
C HIS A 56 9.54 13.89 -11.02
N PRO A 57 9.10 15.10 -11.44
CA PRO A 57 7.73 15.57 -11.21
C PRO A 57 6.68 14.57 -11.72
N ALA A 58 5.64 14.32 -10.92
CA ALA A 58 4.53 13.41 -11.23
C ALA A 58 4.86 11.91 -11.31
N THR A 59 6.05 11.49 -10.85
CA THR A 59 6.46 10.06 -10.90
C THR A 59 6.52 9.39 -9.52
N ASP A 60 6.00 10.03 -8.49
CA ASP A 60 5.92 9.51 -7.11
C ASP A 60 5.23 8.13 -7.05
N GLY A 61 4.14 7.97 -7.81
CA GLY A 61 3.43 6.69 -7.90
C GLY A 61 4.28 5.59 -8.52
N ALA A 62 5.09 5.92 -9.53
CA ALA A 62 6.03 4.98 -10.15
C ALA A 62 7.10 4.51 -9.16
N LEU A 63 7.65 5.45 -8.36
CA LEU A 63 8.61 5.13 -7.30
C LEU A 63 8.00 4.17 -6.27
N ALA A 64 6.77 4.44 -5.83
CA ALA A 64 6.06 3.57 -4.89
C ALA A 64 5.81 2.16 -5.48
N LEU A 65 5.39 2.07 -6.74
CA LEU A 65 5.15 0.77 -7.41
C LEU A 65 6.44 -0.03 -7.59
N GLY A 66 7.56 0.61 -7.93
CA GLY A 66 8.86 -0.03 -7.99
C GLY A 66 9.33 -0.57 -6.63
N ALA A 67 9.13 0.21 -5.56
CA ALA A 67 9.44 -0.24 -4.20
C ALA A 67 8.53 -1.43 -3.77
N ILE A 68 7.23 -1.41 -4.10
CA ILE A 68 6.31 -2.54 -3.83
C ILE A 68 6.76 -3.79 -4.58
N ARG A 69 7.14 -3.65 -5.86
CA ARG A 69 7.64 -4.78 -6.64
C ARG A 69 8.87 -5.40 -6.00
N GLU A 70 9.84 -4.58 -5.59
CA GLU A 70 11.05 -5.05 -4.90
C GLU A 70 10.69 -5.77 -3.59
N ILE A 71 9.77 -5.23 -2.78
CA ILE A 71 9.25 -5.88 -1.57
C ILE A 71 8.73 -7.28 -1.89
N PHE A 72 7.94 -7.44 -2.95
CA PHE A 72 7.40 -8.74 -3.36
C PHE A 72 8.46 -9.70 -3.91
N GLU A 73 9.46 -9.21 -4.63
CA GLU A 73 10.56 -10.05 -5.13
C GLU A 73 11.45 -10.58 -4.02
N GLN A 74 11.61 -9.81 -2.95
CA GLN A 74 12.39 -10.19 -1.78
C GLN A 74 11.57 -10.99 -0.74
N GLY A 75 10.24 -11.02 -0.87
CA GLY A 75 9.35 -11.66 0.10
C GLY A 75 9.31 -10.92 1.45
N TRP A 76 9.39 -9.59 1.42
CA TRP A 76 9.42 -8.75 2.62
C TRP A 76 8.06 -8.19 3.00
N GLU A 77 7.01 -8.51 2.24
CA GLU A 77 5.66 -8.03 2.54
C GLU A 77 5.15 -8.48 3.91
N ALA A 78 4.39 -7.63 4.57
CA ALA A 78 3.76 -7.89 5.87
C ALA A 78 2.59 -8.89 5.72
N THR A 79 2.89 -10.15 5.40
CA THR A 79 1.95 -11.20 5.01
C THR A 79 0.80 -11.38 6.02
N ASP A 80 1.09 -11.40 7.33
CA ASP A 80 0.07 -11.59 8.35
C ASP A 80 -0.85 -10.36 8.44
N PHE A 81 -0.28 -9.15 8.37
CA PHE A 81 -1.06 -7.91 8.33
C PHE A 81 -1.97 -7.85 7.09
N LEU A 82 -1.43 -8.18 5.92
CA LEU A 82 -2.19 -8.22 4.67
C LEU A 82 -3.36 -9.19 4.73
N ARG A 83 -3.15 -10.35 5.34
CA ARG A 83 -4.17 -11.39 5.49
C ARG A 83 -5.27 -10.99 6.47
N ASP A 84 -4.90 -10.43 7.61
CA ASP A 84 -5.80 -10.28 8.76
C ASP A 84 -6.47 -8.90 8.82
N HIS A 85 -5.87 -7.88 8.16
CA HIS A 85 -6.28 -6.48 8.33
C HIS A 85 -6.55 -5.73 7.04
N THR A 86 -6.47 -6.40 5.88
CA THR A 86 -6.71 -5.76 4.57
C THR A 86 -7.68 -6.56 3.71
N GLU A 87 -8.02 -6.00 2.55
CA GLU A 87 -8.86 -6.67 1.54
C GLU A 87 -8.05 -7.64 0.66
N ALA A 88 -6.73 -7.74 0.86
CA ALA A 88 -5.82 -8.54 0.04
C ALA A 88 -6.27 -10.00 -0.22
N PRO A 89 -6.91 -10.73 0.74
CA PRO A 89 -7.39 -12.09 0.51
C PRO A 89 -8.75 -12.16 -0.19
N LEU A 90 -9.46 -11.05 -0.40
CA LEU A 90 -10.79 -11.08 -1.02
C LEU A 90 -10.69 -11.55 -2.47
N LEU A 91 -11.66 -12.37 -2.85
CA LEU A 91 -11.74 -12.94 -4.19
C LEU A 91 -12.50 -12.01 -5.14
N ILE A 92 -11.90 -11.74 -6.29
CA ILE A 92 -12.43 -10.86 -7.33
C ILE A 92 -12.71 -11.69 -8.57
N LYS A 93 -13.93 -11.55 -9.11
CA LYS A 93 -14.38 -12.19 -10.35
C LYS A 93 -13.85 -11.46 -11.59
N GLU A 94 -13.99 -12.07 -12.77
CA GLU A 94 -13.59 -11.46 -14.06
C GLU A 94 -14.28 -10.12 -14.37
N ASP A 95 -15.49 -9.90 -13.83
CA ASP A 95 -16.22 -8.64 -13.96
C ASP A 95 -15.70 -7.52 -13.05
N GLY A 96 -14.67 -7.79 -12.25
CA GLY A 96 -14.08 -6.85 -11.30
C GLY A 96 -14.84 -6.71 -9.97
N MET A 97 -15.89 -7.51 -9.76
CA MET A 97 -16.66 -7.49 -8.52
C MET A 97 -16.15 -8.55 -7.56
N PHE A 98 -16.24 -8.26 -6.26
CA PHE A 98 -15.91 -9.27 -5.24
C PHE A 98 -16.87 -10.45 -5.29
N LEU A 99 -16.32 -11.66 -5.13
CA LEU A 99 -17.10 -12.88 -4.98
C LEU A 99 -17.88 -12.84 -3.67
N ARG A 100 -19.18 -13.13 -3.74
CA ARG A 100 -20.11 -13.17 -2.62
C ARG A 100 -20.68 -14.57 -2.41
N MET A 101 -21.24 -14.82 -1.23
CA MET A 101 -21.89 -16.10 -0.94
C MET A 101 -23.08 -16.35 -1.86
N SER A 102 -23.80 -15.31 -2.27
CA SER A 102 -24.89 -15.43 -3.25
C SER A 102 -24.44 -15.90 -4.62
N ASP A 103 -23.22 -15.56 -5.06
CA ASP A 103 -22.64 -16.06 -6.31
C ASP A 103 -22.44 -17.58 -6.28
N LEU A 104 -22.29 -18.17 -5.08
CA LEU A 104 -22.18 -19.62 -4.83
C LEU A 104 -23.52 -20.27 -4.48
N GLY A 105 -24.63 -19.57 -4.75
CA GLY A 105 -25.99 -20.10 -4.53
C GLY A 105 -26.45 -20.11 -3.06
N VAL A 106 -25.77 -19.43 -2.17
CA VAL A 106 -26.12 -19.28 -0.75
C VAL A 106 -26.86 -17.97 -0.55
N GLU A 107 -28.17 -18.05 -0.33
CA GLU A 107 -28.98 -16.86 -0.11
C GLU A 107 -28.67 -16.18 1.24
N PRO A 108 -28.59 -14.83 1.29
CA PRO A 108 -28.42 -14.11 2.53
C PRO A 108 -29.56 -14.37 3.52
N THR A 109 -29.21 -14.74 4.75
CA THR A 109 -30.19 -15.01 5.83
C THR A 109 -30.26 -13.87 6.85
N GLU A 110 -29.31 -12.96 6.83
CA GLU A 110 -29.22 -11.83 7.73
C GLU A 110 -29.48 -10.52 7.00
N THR A 111 -30.03 -9.54 7.72
CA THR A 111 -30.22 -8.17 7.22
C THR A 111 -29.48 -7.18 8.12
N THR A 112 -29.08 -6.05 7.53
CA THR A 112 -28.54 -4.89 8.25
C THR A 112 -29.28 -3.65 7.81
N THR A 113 -29.18 -2.57 8.60
CA THR A 113 -29.82 -1.31 8.26
C THR A 113 -28.78 -0.36 7.63
N ASN A 114 -29.05 0.11 6.41
CA ASN A 114 -28.20 1.09 5.75
C ASN A 114 -28.35 2.50 6.37
N ALA A 115 -27.52 3.44 5.91
CA ALA A 115 -27.54 4.83 6.40
C ALA A 115 -28.88 5.57 6.17
N GLN A 116 -29.74 5.05 5.28
CA GLN A 116 -31.07 5.56 4.98
C GLN A 116 -32.19 4.91 5.81
N GLY A 117 -31.83 3.98 6.74
CA GLY A 117 -32.78 3.27 7.59
C GLY A 117 -33.52 2.11 6.89
N GLN A 118 -33.03 1.63 5.72
CA GLN A 118 -33.62 0.53 4.99
C GLN A 118 -32.93 -0.78 5.39
N GLU A 119 -33.69 -1.85 5.54
CA GLU A 119 -33.12 -3.19 5.69
C GLU A 119 -32.57 -3.67 4.35
N ILE A 120 -31.29 -4.07 4.36
CA ILE A 120 -30.59 -4.66 3.22
C ILE A 120 -30.02 -6.02 3.62
N PRO A 121 -30.01 -7.03 2.71
CA PRO A 121 -29.41 -8.32 3.01
C PRO A 121 -27.91 -8.18 3.23
N VAL A 122 -27.37 -8.95 4.17
CA VAL A 122 -25.93 -9.12 4.38
C VAL A 122 -25.45 -10.26 3.54
N ASP A 123 -24.75 -9.95 2.46
CA ASP A 123 -24.15 -10.94 1.56
C ASP A 123 -22.63 -10.96 1.80
N PRO A 124 -22.08 -11.97 2.51
CA PRO A 124 -20.69 -11.99 2.91
C PRO A 124 -19.72 -12.08 1.75
N TYR A 125 -18.56 -11.42 1.87
CA TYR A 125 -17.42 -11.63 1.01
C TYR A 125 -16.87 -13.04 1.19
N VAL A 126 -16.40 -13.63 0.09
CA VAL A 126 -15.80 -14.96 0.07
C VAL A 126 -14.29 -14.86 -0.02
N VAL A 127 -13.61 -15.71 0.73
CA VAL A 127 -12.19 -15.96 0.66
C VAL A 127 -11.91 -17.45 0.51
N TRP A 128 -10.75 -17.82 0.03
CA TRP A 128 -10.26 -19.18 0.11
C TRP A 128 -9.54 -19.39 1.43
N ASP A 129 -10.04 -20.28 2.26
CA ASP A 129 -9.38 -20.62 3.53
C ASP A 129 -8.46 -21.82 3.35
N GLU A 130 -7.14 -21.59 3.48
CA GLU A 130 -6.12 -22.64 3.36
C GLU A 130 -6.26 -23.72 4.43
N ALA A 131 -6.76 -23.36 5.63
CA ALA A 131 -6.88 -24.28 6.74
C ALA A 131 -7.97 -25.33 6.49
N SER A 132 -9.10 -24.92 5.91
CA SER A 132 -10.21 -25.83 5.55
C SER A 132 -10.15 -26.30 4.10
N SER A 133 -9.29 -25.73 3.26
CA SER A 133 -9.20 -25.94 1.81
C SER A 133 -10.55 -25.74 1.11
N SER A 134 -11.28 -24.70 1.47
CA SER A 134 -12.60 -24.38 0.95
C SER A 134 -12.85 -22.87 0.85
N ALA A 135 -13.81 -22.51 -0.02
CA ALA A 135 -14.34 -21.14 -0.08
C ALA A 135 -15.30 -20.92 1.09
N VAL A 136 -15.04 -19.90 1.89
CA VAL A 136 -15.83 -19.58 3.10
C VAL A 136 -16.09 -18.08 3.20
N PRO A 137 -17.13 -17.66 3.95
CA PRO A 137 -17.26 -16.26 4.32
C PRO A 137 -16.01 -15.74 5.05
N LEU A 138 -15.55 -14.52 4.75
CA LEU A 138 -14.36 -13.93 5.38
C LEU A 138 -14.36 -14.05 6.90
N ALA A 139 -15.51 -13.82 7.55
CA ALA A 139 -15.64 -13.88 9.01
C ALA A 139 -15.45 -15.30 9.60
N GLN A 140 -15.45 -16.36 8.76
CA GLN A 140 -15.30 -17.75 9.18
C GLN A 140 -13.91 -18.32 8.82
N ALA A 141 -13.14 -17.58 8.02
CA ALA A 141 -11.83 -18.02 7.60
C ALA A 141 -10.83 -18.00 8.77
N THR A 142 -9.99 -19.02 8.81
CA THR A 142 -8.90 -19.13 9.79
C THR A 142 -7.56 -18.68 9.19
N LYS A 143 -7.34 -18.99 7.91
CA LYS A 143 -6.13 -18.65 7.18
C LYS A 143 -6.47 -18.28 5.73
N PRO A 144 -6.99 -17.08 5.49
CA PRO A 144 -7.31 -16.63 4.12
C PRO A 144 -6.05 -16.65 3.22
N ALA A 145 -6.21 -17.19 2.03
CA ALA A 145 -5.14 -17.26 1.03
C ALA A 145 -4.88 -15.87 0.42
N LEU A 146 -3.62 -15.58 0.10
CA LEU A 146 -3.21 -14.36 -0.59
C LEU A 146 -2.90 -14.57 -2.08
N GLY A 147 -3.16 -15.76 -2.61
CA GLY A 147 -2.93 -16.07 -4.03
C GLY A 147 -3.00 -17.56 -4.33
N GLY A 148 -2.71 -17.92 -5.59
CA GLY A 148 -2.73 -19.31 -6.05
C GLY A 148 -4.13 -19.86 -6.29
N MET A 149 -5.08 -19.01 -6.69
CA MET A 149 -6.48 -19.37 -6.80
C MET A 149 -6.77 -20.27 -8.02
N ALA A 150 -7.51 -21.37 -7.75
CA ALA A 150 -8.24 -22.09 -8.78
C ALA A 150 -9.67 -21.55 -8.90
N PRO A 151 -10.38 -21.80 -10.03
CA PRO A 151 -11.78 -21.45 -10.12
C PRO A 151 -12.63 -22.09 -9.01
N ILE A 152 -13.52 -21.31 -8.40
CA ILE A 152 -14.43 -21.77 -7.34
C ILE A 152 -15.80 -22.01 -7.96
N GLU A 153 -16.28 -23.26 -7.90
CA GLU A 153 -17.55 -23.68 -8.51
C GLU A 153 -17.70 -23.28 -9.99
N GLY A 154 -16.57 -23.23 -10.72
CA GLY A 154 -16.53 -22.82 -12.12
C GLY A 154 -16.44 -21.32 -12.35
N ILE A 155 -16.41 -20.51 -11.30
CA ILE A 155 -16.22 -19.05 -11.36
C ILE A 155 -14.71 -18.78 -11.30
N ALA A 156 -14.16 -18.14 -12.34
CA ALA A 156 -12.77 -17.68 -12.33
C ALA A 156 -12.62 -16.53 -11.33
N VAL A 157 -11.65 -16.67 -10.44
CA VAL A 157 -11.38 -15.68 -9.37
C VAL A 157 -9.90 -15.46 -9.18
N ARG A 158 -9.55 -14.29 -8.66
CA ARG A 158 -8.20 -13.93 -8.21
C ARG A 158 -8.32 -13.22 -6.87
N THR A 159 -7.29 -13.29 -6.04
CA THR A 159 -7.23 -12.43 -4.85
C THR A 159 -6.89 -10.99 -5.25
N GLU A 160 -7.26 -10.01 -4.43
CA GLU A 160 -6.82 -8.63 -4.64
C GLU A 160 -5.29 -8.53 -4.61
N MET A 161 -4.63 -9.31 -3.75
CA MET A 161 -3.17 -9.39 -3.69
C MET A 161 -2.53 -9.83 -5.01
N GLU A 162 -3.12 -10.82 -5.71
CA GLU A 162 -2.64 -11.23 -7.05
C GLU A 162 -2.77 -10.09 -8.07
N MET A 163 -3.85 -9.31 -7.99
CA MET A 163 -4.03 -8.14 -8.87
C MET A 163 -2.99 -7.05 -8.60
N ILE A 164 -2.64 -6.81 -7.33
CA ILE A 164 -1.57 -5.87 -6.97
C ILE A 164 -0.22 -6.36 -7.50
N ARG A 165 0.09 -7.65 -7.33
CA ARG A 165 1.33 -8.25 -7.87
C ARG A 165 1.43 -8.11 -9.39
N GLU A 166 0.35 -8.36 -10.12
CA GLU A 166 0.28 -8.17 -11.56
C GLU A 166 0.46 -6.69 -11.96
N ALA A 167 -0.17 -5.78 -11.22
CA ALA A 167 -0.09 -4.34 -11.49
C ALA A 167 1.33 -3.77 -11.30
N VAL A 168 2.12 -4.34 -10.40
CA VAL A 168 3.50 -3.89 -10.16
C VAL A 168 4.53 -4.63 -11.02
N GLU A 169 4.17 -5.72 -11.69
CA GLU A 169 5.10 -6.51 -12.51
C GLU A 169 5.91 -5.68 -13.52
N PRO A 170 5.33 -4.69 -14.24
CA PRO A 170 6.10 -3.88 -15.20
C PRO A 170 7.13 -2.94 -14.55
N TRP A 171 7.00 -2.67 -13.24
CA TRP A 171 7.81 -1.68 -12.53
C TRP A 171 9.12 -2.29 -12.01
N THR A 172 9.96 -2.81 -12.94
CA THR A 172 11.32 -3.28 -12.58
C THR A 172 12.14 -2.12 -12.00
N LEU A 173 13.18 -2.43 -11.26
CA LEU A 173 14.07 -1.42 -10.68
C LEU A 173 14.63 -0.49 -11.77
N GLU A 174 15.07 -1.05 -12.91
CA GLU A 174 15.61 -0.30 -14.04
C GLU A 174 14.55 0.61 -14.67
N HIS A 175 13.33 0.07 -14.92
CA HIS A 175 12.24 0.86 -15.48
C HIS A 175 11.79 1.95 -14.54
N THR A 176 11.67 1.64 -13.26
CA THR A 176 11.35 2.63 -12.23
C THR A 176 12.41 3.72 -12.16
N SER A 177 13.70 3.35 -12.19
CA SER A 177 14.81 4.29 -12.21
C SER A 177 14.77 5.20 -13.45
N GLU A 178 14.53 4.65 -14.64
CA GLU A 178 14.40 5.40 -15.88
C GLU A 178 13.26 6.45 -15.80
N VAL A 179 12.11 6.05 -15.28
CA VAL A 179 10.92 6.93 -15.19
C VAL A 179 11.08 8.00 -14.12
N THR A 180 11.60 7.62 -12.94
CA THR A 180 11.62 8.48 -11.76
C THR A 180 12.89 9.31 -11.62
N GLY A 181 13.97 8.90 -12.28
CA GLY A 181 15.30 9.48 -12.09
C GLY A 181 15.98 9.08 -10.76
N VAL A 182 15.35 8.20 -9.97
CA VAL A 182 15.92 7.67 -8.72
C VAL A 182 16.83 6.49 -9.06
N SER A 183 17.97 6.37 -8.40
CA SER A 183 18.89 5.25 -8.65
C SER A 183 18.27 3.91 -8.24
N VAL A 184 18.71 2.82 -8.88
CA VAL A 184 18.28 1.46 -8.53
C VAL A 184 18.58 1.18 -7.05
N GLU A 185 19.74 1.58 -6.59
CA GLU A 185 20.19 1.41 -5.21
C GLU A 185 19.28 2.15 -4.22
N ASP A 186 18.83 3.37 -4.56
CA ASP A 186 17.93 4.14 -3.71
C ASP A 186 16.52 3.54 -3.69
N ILE A 187 16.03 2.97 -4.81
CA ILE A 187 14.73 2.27 -4.85
C ILE A 187 14.77 1.02 -3.97
N GLN A 188 15.85 0.23 -4.07
CA GLN A 188 16.04 -0.96 -3.22
C GLN A 188 16.16 -0.58 -1.74
N HIS A 189 16.93 0.46 -1.44
CA HIS A 189 17.07 0.94 -0.06
C HIS A 189 15.73 1.46 0.48
N LEU A 190 14.93 2.15 -0.33
CA LEU A 190 13.59 2.60 0.07
C LEU A 190 12.68 1.41 0.43
N ALA A 191 12.67 0.36 -0.39
CA ALA A 191 11.91 -0.86 -0.12
C ALA A 191 12.38 -1.55 1.18
N HIS A 192 13.68 -1.63 1.38
CA HIS A 192 14.29 -2.20 2.58
C HIS A 192 13.97 -1.37 3.84
N LEU A 193 14.06 -0.04 3.76
CA LEU A 193 13.72 0.88 4.83
C LEU A 193 12.28 0.67 5.32
N TYR A 194 11.33 0.54 4.38
CA TYR A 194 9.91 0.36 4.72
C TYR A 194 9.61 -0.99 5.39
N THR A 195 10.43 -2.01 5.18
CA THR A 195 10.09 -3.38 5.59
C THR A 195 11.06 -4.01 6.60
N GLN A 196 12.35 -3.64 6.56
CA GLN A 196 13.38 -4.36 7.31
C GLN A 196 14.07 -3.53 8.39
N GLU A 197 13.89 -2.21 8.36
CA GLU A 197 14.66 -1.32 9.24
C GLU A 197 13.90 -0.83 10.48
N GLY A 198 12.66 -1.23 10.68
CA GLY A 198 11.83 -0.90 11.84
C GLY A 198 10.68 0.05 11.49
N ASP A 199 10.10 0.68 12.52
CA ASP A 199 8.88 1.48 12.35
C ASP A 199 9.11 2.71 11.48
N VAL A 200 8.31 2.87 10.44
CA VAL A 200 8.34 4.00 9.51
C VAL A 200 7.07 4.84 9.70
N GLN A 201 7.25 6.13 9.87
CA GLN A 201 6.17 7.11 9.74
C GLN A 201 6.29 7.81 8.39
N THR A 202 5.24 7.76 7.59
CA THR A 202 5.17 8.49 6.32
C THR A 202 4.21 9.67 6.41
N ASP A 203 4.67 10.83 5.99
CA ASP A 203 3.91 12.07 5.94
C ASP A 203 3.80 12.54 4.48
N MET A 204 2.72 12.09 3.81
CA MET A 204 2.43 12.52 2.44
C MET A 204 1.95 13.96 2.43
N LYS A 205 2.59 14.77 1.63
CA LYS A 205 2.27 16.19 1.49
C LYS A 205 1.49 16.49 0.21
N PHE A 206 0.95 17.69 0.15
CA PHE A 206 0.06 18.10 -0.94
C PHE A 206 0.75 18.22 -2.31
N GLY A 207 2.09 18.21 -2.35
CA GLY A 207 2.87 18.26 -3.59
C GLY A 207 2.49 17.17 -4.60
N LEU A 208 2.19 15.95 -4.13
CA LEU A 208 1.75 14.86 -4.98
C LEU A 208 0.45 15.18 -5.73
N ASN A 209 -0.45 15.93 -5.08
CA ASN A 209 -1.80 16.21 -5.61
C ASN A 209 -1.84 17.35 -6.63
N HIS A 210 -0.73 18.02 -6.90
CA HIS A 210 -0.65 19.09 -7.90
C HIS A 210 -0.59 18.58 -9.36
N TYR A 211 -0.45 17.28 -9.56
CA TYR A 211 -0.38 16.65 -10.89
C TYR A 211 -1.68 15.95 -11.26
N ASN A 212 -1.91 15.77 -12.55
CA ASN A 212 -3.13 15.11 -13.06
C ASN A 212 -3.29 13.66 -12.52
N ASN A 213 -2.21 13.00 -12.22
CA ASN A 213 -2.17 11.65 -11.63
C ASN A 213 -2.01 11.65 -10.10
N GLY A 214 -2.11 12.80 -9.43
CA GLY A 214 -1.79 12.95 -8.00
C GLY A 214 -2.63 12.04 -7.10
N MET A 215 -3.91 11.84 -7.41
CA MET A 215 -4.76 10.89 -6.68
C MET A 215 -4.23 9.45 -6.80
N TYR A 216 -3.81 9.04 -7.99
CA TYR A 216 -3.25 7.71 -8.22
C TYR A 216 -1.88 7.56 -7.56
N SER A 217 -1.02 8.57 -7.64
CA SER A 217 0.27 8.59 -6.93
C SER A 217 0.09 8.42 -5.42
N SER A 218 -0.86 9.14 -4.83
CA SER A 218 -1.18 9.00 -3.40
C SER A 218 -1.70 7.59 -3.04
N LYS A 219 -2.49 6.97 -3.92
CA LYS A 219 -2.93 5.58 -3.74
C LYS A 219 -1.75 4.61 -3.79
N CYS A 220 -0.82 4.77 -4.74
CA CYS A 220 0.37 3.93 -4.84
C CYS A 220 1.24 4.03 -3.58
N VAL A 221 1.44 5.24 -3.05
CA VAL A 221 2.18 5.42 -1.79
C VAL A 221 1.43 4.77 -0.62
N ASN A 222 0.09 4.91 -0.54
CA ASN A 222 -0.69 4.20 0.47
C ASN A 222 -0.61 2.67 0.33
N SER A 223 -0.58 2.15 -0.90
CA SER A 223 -0.37 0.71 -1.12
C SER A 223 1.01 0.25 -0.65
N LEU A 224 2.06 1.07 -0.84
CA LEU A 224 3.39 0.80 -0.28
C LEU A 224 3.31 0.66 1.25
N LEU A 225 2.60 1.56 1.93
CA LEU A 225 2.43 1.52 3.39
C LEU A 225 1.62 0.31 3.87
N LEU A 226 0.75 -0.26 3.02
CA LEU A 226 -0.06 -1.43 3.38
C LEU A 226 0.71 -2.74 3.20
N VAL A 227 1.62 -2.80 2.23
CA VAL A 227 2.39 -4.03 1.96
C VAL A 227 3.66 -4.13 2.79
N SER A 228 4.10 -3.02 3.40
CA SER A 228 5.34 -2.92 4.18
C SER A 228 5.18 -3.32 5.65
#